data_587d11aec8a24e157139955be8cd67fa
#
_entry.id   587d11aec8a24e157139955be8cd67fa
#
_cell.length_a   1.000
_cell.length_b   1.000
_cell.length_c   1.000
_cell.angle_alpha   90.00
_cell.angle_beta   90.00
_cell.angle_gamma   90.00
#
_symmetry.space_group_name_H-M   'P 1'
#
loop_
_entity.id
_entity.type
_entity.pdbx_description
1 polymer ?
#
loop_
_entity_poly.entity_id
_entity_poly.type
_entity_poly.pdbx_seq_one_letter_code
_entity_poly.pdbx_strand_id
1 'polypeptide(L)'
;MAWFVKQESFLWPRDRLRPHLEAHGRWVRGLQEQGWNISSGYLVDRADQPGGGGLLLLEAQDYPSAMAVIEGDPMVRSGGVSWQLHRWVPVIGDLAAIPEA
;
A
#
# COMPACT_ATOMS: atom_id res chain seq x y z
N MET A 1 16.57 -3.45 6.10
CA MET A 1 15.28 -3.07 5.50
C MET A 1 14.16 -3.28 6.51
N ALA A 2 13.14 -2.49 6.41
CA ALA A 2 11.99 -2.57 7.32
C ALA A 2 10.70 -2.61 6.53
N TRP A 3 9.65 -3.18 7.14
CA TRP A 3 8.33 -3.22 6.55
C TRP A 3 7.55 -1.96 6.90
N PHE A 4 6.83 -1.46 5.93
CA PHE A 4 5.90 -0.33 6.10
C PHE A 4 4.54 -0.73 5.56
N VAL A 5 3.50 -0.25 6.23
CA VAL A 5 2.12 -0.52 5.84
C VAL A 5 1.41 0.80 5.59
N LYS A 6 0.80 0.90 4.41
CA LYS A 6 -0.11 2.00 4.11
C LYS A 6 -1.53 1.44 4.15
N GLN A 7 -2.37 2.00 4.99
CA GLN A 7 -3.81 1.73 5.01
C GLN A 7 -4.55 2.90 4.43
N GLU A 8 -5.58 2.63 3.65
CA GLU A 8 -6.39 3.70 3.07
C GLU A 8 -7.87 3.38 3.13
N SER A 9 -8.67 4.43 3.17
CA SER A 9 -10.12 4.37 3.05
C SER A 9 -10.54 5.27 1.88
N PHE A 10 -11.52 4.82 1.11
CA PHE A 10 -12.00 5.58 -0.04
C PHE A 10 -12.92 6.70 0.42
N LEU A 11 -12.61 7.93 0.00
CA LEU A 11 -13.45 9.11 0.22
C LEU A 11 -14.41 9.33 -0.93
N TRP A 12 -14.04 8.88 -2.12
CA TRP A 12 -14.83 9.01 -3.34
C TRP A 12 -15.51 7.69 -3.69
N PRO A 13 -16.61 7.73 -4.45
CA PRO A 13 -17.20 6.52 -5.00
C PRO A 13 -16.21 5.76 -5.86
N ARG A 14 -16.36 4.44 -5.90
CA ARG A 14 -15.44 3.56 -6.60
C ARG A 14 -15.30 3.91 -8.08
N ASP A 15 -16.41 4.27 -8.73
CA ASP A 15 -16.38 4.65 -10.15
C ASP A 15 -15.48 5.84 -10.42
N ARG A 16 -15.49 6.82 -9.52
CA ARG A 16 -14.63 7.99 -9.63
C ARG A 16 -13.17 7.64 -9.39
N LEU A 17 -12.90 6.64 -8.56
CA LEU A 17 -11.54 6.20 -8.26
C LEU A 17 -10.95 5.25 -9.31
N ARG A 18 -11.77 4.68 -10.18
CA ARG A 18 -11.33 3.64 -11.11
C ARG A 18 -10.08 4.02 -11.92
N PRO A 19 -9.98 5.20 -12.54
CA PRO A 19 -8.76 5.57 -13.29
C PRO A 19 -7.53 5.60 -12.40
N HIS A 20 -7.69 6.02 -11.14
CA HIS A 20 -6.60 6.11 -10.18
C HIS A 20 -6.20 4.72 -9.68
N LEU A 21 -7.15 3.80 -9.54
CA LEU A 21 -6.87 2.40 -9.19
C LEU A 21 -6.08 1.71 -10.30
N GLU A 22 -6.44 1.94 -11.55
CA GLU A 22 -5.70 1.39 -12.69
C GLU A 22 -4.27 1.95 -12.74
N ALA A 23 -4.11 3.25 -12.53
CA ALA A 23 -2.80 3.89 -12.46
C ALA A 23 -1.98 3.36 -11.28
N HIS A 24 -2.62 3.14 -10.13
CA HIS A 24 -1.99 2.53 -8.96
C HIS A 24 -1.43 1.15 -9.28
N GLY A 25 -2.20 0.32 -9.96
CA GLY A 25 -1.73 -1.02 -10.36
C GLY A 25 -0.48 -0.97 -11.24
N ARG A 26 -0.45 -0.06 -12.22
CA ARG A 26 0.73 0.14 -13.06
C ARG A 26 1.92 0.64 -12.26
N TRP A 27 1.69 1.55 -11.30
CA TRP A 27 2.73 2.09 -10.43
C TRP A 27 3.35 0.99 -9.55
N VAL A 28 2.54 0.12 -8.96
CA VAL A 28 3.05 -1.01 -8.17
C VAL A 28 3.89 -1.94 -9.03
N ARG A 29 3.41 -2.30 -10.23
CA ARG A 29 4.18 -3.16 -11.14
C ARG A 29 5.50 -2.53 -11.54
N GLY A 30 5.51 -1.23 -11.79
CA GLY A 30 6.74 -0.51 -12.11
C GLY A 30 7.76 -0.55 -10.98
N LEU A 31 7.30 -0.43 -9.74
CA LEU A 31 8.19 -0.55 -8.58
C LEU A 31 8.73 -1.98 -8.43
N GLN A 32 7.89 -3.00 -8.64
CA GLN A 32 8.34 -4.39 -8.62
C GLN A 32 9.43 -4.65 -9.67
N GLU A 33 9.26 -4.12 -10.87
CA GLU A 33 10.25 -4.22 -11.94
C GLU A 33 11.56 -3.54 -11.58
N GLN A 34 11.52 -2.52 -10.75
CA GLN A 34 12.72 -1.84 -10.23
C GLN A 34 13.35 -2.57 -9.05
N GLY A 35 12.77 -3.67 -8.61
CA GLY A 35 13.30 -4.46 -7.52
C GLY A 35 12.72 -4.17 -6.15
N TRP A 36 11.71 -3.32 -6.04
CA TRP A 36 11.04 -3.07 -4.76
C TRP A 36 10.20 -4.27 -4.35
N ASN A 37 10.24 -4.59 -3.06
CA ASN A 37 9.34 -5.58 -2.47
C ASN A 37 8.09 -4.85 -2.01
N ILE A 38 7.02 -4.94 -2.80
CA ILE A 38 5.78 -4.22 -2.60
C ILE A 38 4.61 -5.12 -2.99
N SER A 39 3.55 -5.06 -2.18
CA SER A 39 2.28 -5.75 -2.44
C SER A 39 1.14 -4.83 -2.07
N SER A 40 0.10 -4.84 -2.87
CA SER A 40 -1.06 -3.97 -2.65
C SER A 40 -2.33 -4.75 -2.94
N GLY A 41 -3.36 -4.51 -2.15
CA GLY A 41 -4.65 -5.16 -2.32
C GLY A 41 -5.76 -4.35 -1.68
N TYR A 42 -6.99 -4.75 -1.96
CA TYR A 42 -8.17 -4.14 -1.37
C TYR A 42 -8.70 -5.01 -0.23
N LEU A 43 -9.41 -4.36 0.68
CA LEU A 43 -10.04 -5.03 1.81
C LEU A 43 -11.47 -5.42 1.44
N VAL A 44 -11.88 -6.60 1.86
CA VAL A 44 -13.25 -7.07 1.66
C VAL A 44 -13.95 -7.16 3.00
N ASP A 45 -15.29 -7.05 2.96
CA ASP A 45 -16.13 -7.20 4.14
C ASP A 45 -16.49 -8.66 4.39
N ARG A 46 -17.42 -8.89 5.33
CA ARG A 46 -17.84 -10.24 5.73
C ARG A 46 -18.53 -11.01 4.60
N ALA A 47 -19.05 -10.33 3.59
CA ALA A 47 -19.71 -10.92 2.43
C ALA A 47 -18.76 -11.00 1.21
N ASP A 48 -17.45 -10.83 1.43
CA ASP A 48 -16.43 -10.80 0.37
C ASP A 48 -16.64 -9.68 -0.64
N GLN A 49 -17.30 -8.59 -0.22
CA GLN A 49 -17.46 -7.41 -1.05
C GLN A 49 -16.36 -6.40 -0.73
N PRO A 50 -15.88 -5.64 -1.72
CA PRO A 50 -14.87 -4.61 -1.44
C PRO A 50 -15.36 -3.65 -0.36
N GLY A 51 -14.54 -3.49 0.68
CA GLY A 51 -14.90 -2.75 1.90
C GLY A 51 -14.57 -1.26 1.87
N GLY A 52 -14.29 -0.68 0.70
CA GLY A 52 -14.03 0.75 0.58
C GLY A 52 -12.63 1.19 0.98
N GLY A 53 -11.67 0.29 0.98
CA GLY A 53 -10.30 0.61 1.35
C GLY A 53 -9.30 -0.41 0.86
N GLY A 54 -8.03 -0.18 1.19
CA GLY A 54 -6.94 -1.02 0.75
C GLY A 54 -5.79 -1.05 1.74
N LEU A 55 -4.88 -1.99 1.50
CA LEU A 55 -3.67 -2.20 2.28
C LEU A 55 -2.51 -2.41 1.32
N LEU A 56 -1.39 -1.74 1.60
CA LEU A 56 -0.16 -1.88 0.85
C LEU A 56 0.98 -2.17 1.82
N LEU A 57 1.78 -3.18 1.50
CA LEU A 57 3.01 -3.49 2.23
C LEU A 57 4.21 -3.13 1.37
N LEU A 58 5.20 -2.49 1.97
CA LEU A 58 6.40 -2.03 1.28
C LEU A 58 7.62 -2.28 2.18
N GLU A 59 8.65 -2.90 1.62
CA GLU A 59 9.96 -2.94 2.25
C GLU A 59 10.78 -1.74 1.83
N ALA A 60 11.34 -1.00 2.79
CA ALA A 60 12.16 0.18 2.53
C ALA A 60 13.21 0.33 3.62
N GLN A 61 14.22 1.15 3.36
CA GLN A 61 15.33 1.34 4.28
C GLN A 61 14.90 2.03 5.58
N ASP A 62 14.04 3.05 5.45
CA ASP A 62 13.57 3.84 6.59
C ASP A 62 12.23 4.49 6.26
N TYR A 63 11.62 5.15 7.24
CA TYR A 63 10.32 5.81 7.06
C TYR A 63 10.36 6.92 5.99
N PRO A 64 11.37 7.82 5.96
CA PRO A 64 11.42 8.83 4.90
C PRO A 64 11.48 8.24 3.50
N SER A 65 12.22 7.15 3.31
CA SER A 65 12.29 6.46 2.02
C SER A 65 10.95 5.85 1.63
N ALA A 66 10.27 5.21 2.58
CA ALA A 66 8.93 4.66 2.35
C ALA A 66 7.93 5.78 2.01
N MET A 67 7.96 6.87 2.76
CA MET A 67 7.08 8.01 2.52
C MET A 67 7.29 8.58 1.12
N ALA A 68 8.54 8.73 0.68
CA ALA A 68 8.85 9.24 -0.65
C ALA A 68 8.25 8.35 -1.75
N VAL A 69 8.28 7.03 -1.57
CA VAL A 69 7.64 6.09 -2.51
C VAL A 69 6.13 6.29 -2.50
N ILE A 70 5.51 6.32 -1.32
CA ILE A 70 4.05 6.41 -1.18
C ILE A 70 3.51 7.74 -1.73
N GLU A 71 4.25 8.82 -1.63
CA GLU A 71 3.85 10.10 -2.21
C GLU A 71 3.71 10.05 -3.73
N GLY A 72 4.31 9.07 -4.38
CA GLY A 72 4.14 8.81 -5.82
C GLY A 72 2.93 7.96 -6.17
N ASP A 73 2.23 7.42 -5.19
CA ASP A 73 1.06 6.56 -5.41
C ASP A 73 -0.08 7.36 -6.04
N PRO A 74 -0.58 6.96 -7.22
CA PRO A 74 -1.70 7.65 -7.85
C PRO A 74 -2.95 7.75 -6.99
N MET A 75 -3.20 6.78 -6.11
CA MET A 75 -4.34 6.85 -5.19
C MET A 75 -4.16 7.98 -4.17
N VAL A 76 -2.96 8.10 -3.61
CA VAL A 76 -2.63 9.19 -2.69
C VAL A 76 -2.74 10.54 -3.41
N ARG A 77 -2.20 10.63 -4.60
CA ARG A 77 -2.18 11.86 -5.39
C ARG A 77 -3.56 12.28 -5.87
N SER A 78 -4.50 11.35 -5.98
CA SER A 78 -5.86 11.66 -6.41
C SER A 78 -6.59 12.59 -5.45
N GLY A 79 -6.26 12.52 -4.16
CA GLY A 79 -7.02 13.17 -3.11
C GLY A 79 -8.31 12.46 -2.74
N GLY A 80 -8.60 11.32 -3.37
CA GLY A 80 -9.84 10.58 -3.18
C GLY A 80 -9.78 9.52 -2.08
N VAL A 81 -8.70 9.46 -1.33
CA VAL A 81 -8.53 8.52 -0.23
C VAL A 81 -7.99 9.24 1.01
N SER A 82 -8.37 8.75 2.18
CA SER A 82 -7.63 9.05 3.40
C SER A 82 -6.66 7.90 3.65
N TRP A 83 -5.47 8.20 4.13
CA TRP A 83 -4.45 7.17 4.26
C TRP A 83 -3.50 7.47 5.41
N GLN A 84 -2.84 6.40 5.89
CA GLN A 84 -1.82 6.47 6.92
C GLN A 84 -0.70 5.52 6.56
N LEU A 85 0.53 5.92 6.87
CA LEU A 85 1.72 5.09 6.69
C LEU A 85 2.35 4.83 8.06
N HIS A 86 2.59 3.55 8.34
CA HIS A 86 3.25 3.12 9.57
C HIS A 86 4.38 2.17 9.25
N ARG A 87 5.45 2.24 10.03
CA ARG A 87 6.38 1.12 10.08
C ARG A 87 5.67 -0.03 10.79
N TRP A 88 5.78 -1.23 10.21
CA TRP A 88 5.25 -2.44 10.80
C TRP A 88 6.38 -3.35 11.21
N VAL A 89 6.42 -3.71 12.49
CA VAL A 89 7.46 -4.61 13.03
C VAL A 89 6.79 -5.95 13.34
N PRO A 90 6.91 -6.96 12.45
CA PRO A 90 6.39 -8.28 12.77
C PRO A 90 7.20 -8.90 13.90
N VAL A 91 6.51 -9.31 14.96
CA VAL A 91 7.15 -9.78 16.19
C VAL A 91 7.05 -11.29 16.34
N ILE A 92 5.95 -11.88 15.86
CA ILE A 92 5.70 -13.31 15.99
C ILE A 92 5.02 -13.82 14.72
N GLY A 93 5.31 -15.06 14.34
CA GLY A 93 4.76 -15.67 13.13
C GLY A 93 5.78 -15.69 12.00
N ASP A 94 5.35 -16.13 10.82
CA ASP A 94 6.26 -16.40 9.69
C ASP A 94 6.99 -15.15 9.20
N LEU A 95 6.31 -14.01 9.18
CA LEU A 95 6.92 -12.76 8.73
C LEU A 95 7.95 -12.23 9.74
N ALA A 96 7.82 -12.57 11.01
CA ALA A 96 8.79 -12.21 12.04
C ALA A 96 10.09 -13.00 11.91
N ALA A 97 10.09 -14.13 11.22
CA ALA A 97 11.27 -14.95 10.99
C ALA A 97 12.15 -14.42 9.85
N ILE A 98 11.69 -13.45 9.08
CA ILE A 98 12.46 -12.83 8.02
C ILE A 98 13.50 -11.92 8.65
N PRO A 99 14.82 -12.18 8.45
CA PRO A 99 15.83 -11.35 9.08
C PRO A 99 15.80 -9.92 8.54
N GLU A 100 15.91 -8.96 9.45
CA GLU A 100 16.18 -7.59 9.05
C GLU A 100 17.63 -7.49 8.61
N ALA A 101 17.83 -7.05 7.40
CA ALA A 101 19.17 -6.84 6.88
C ALA A 101 19.82 -5.59 7.46
#